data_963dc8e15816f52ade2b6fe34dd6d7e2
#
_entry.id   963dc8e15816f52ade2b6fe34dd6d7e2
#
_cell.length_a   1.000
_cell.length_b   1.000
_cell.length_c   1.000
_cell.angle_alpha   90.00
_cell.angle_beta   90.00
_cell.angle_gamma   90.00
#
_symmetry.space_group_name_H-M   'P 1'
#
loop_
_entity.id
_entity.type
_entity.pdbx_description
1 polymer ?
#
loop_
_entity_poly.entity_id
_entity_poly.type
_entity_poly.pdbx_seq_one_letter_code
_entity_poly.pdbx_strand_id
1 'polypeptide(L)'
;MKITAMTAMASLQDMGRFGYRRFGIGTSGAMDSWAIKAGNALLNNPDNTVAIEVTLGGMTLAFDDSDVDATTGEISVCLTGALYEAYVTDTAKQTRERVPNGWRIAIKAGQTLELVRAIQGMHGYICIQGGLAVEQVLGSASTNAKAEFGGYHGRLLKVGDVLSVTNTQRPKLSQIGMAQFEDDYHDLYKNAKPIIRIVKNSETDYFTRDSLLQLTKQPYKLLSSSNRMGYRLEGEQTLALTEPLQMNSHGVDIGMIQVPPQGHPIVLMADAQTTGGYPKIASIIQADIGKFAQLRFGQSCQFQWVTLDEVISGKKARERHIQRVKNFAEGK
;
A
#
# COMPACT_ATOMS: atom_id res chain seq x y z
N MET A 1 19.10 11.05 4.49
CA MET A 1 18.88 9.96 5.48
C MET A 1 19.44 8.65 4.97
N LYS A 2 20.01 7.85 5.85
CA LYS A 2 20.71 6.61 5.51
C LYS A 2 20.02 5.40 6.12
N ILE A 3 19.85 4.32 5.34
CA ILE A 3 19.35 3.04 5.85
C ILE A 3 20.49 2.33 6.58
N THR A 4 20.37 2.17 7.90
CA THR A 4 21.42 1.58 8.75
C THR A 4 21.15 0.13 9.12
N ALA A 5 19.87 -0.29 9.16
CA ALA A 5 19.46 -1.68 9.36
C ALA A 5 18.16 -1.96 8.62
N MET A 6 18.00 -3.18 8.12
CA MET A 6 16.77 -3.58 7.44
C MET A 6 16.61 -5.11 7.42
N THR A 7 15.42 -5.59 7.75
CA THR A 7 14.96 -6.98 7.58
C THR A 7 13.71 -7.05 6.70
N ALA A 8 13.10 -5.89 6.43
CA ALA A 8 11.94 -5.75 5.56
C ALA A 8 12.32 -5.76 4.07
N MET A 9 11.35 -6.03 3.21
CA MET A 9 11.41 -5.57 1.83
C MET A 9 10.90 -4.13 1.79
N ALA A 10 11.67 -3.22 1.20
CA ALA A 10 11.27 -1.83 1.08
C ALA A 10 11.56 -1.28 -0.32
N SER A 11 10.69 -0.36 -0.77
CA SER A 11 10.82 0.32 -2.06
C SER A 11 10.22 1.72 -2.00
N LEU A 12 10.59 2.57 -2.95
CA LEU A 12 9.98 3.89 -3.10
C LEU A 12 8.71 3.76 -3.93
N GLN A 13 7.60 4.27 -3.40
CA GLN A 13 6.31 4.21 -4.07
C GLN A 13 5.59 5.56 -3.96
N ASP A 14 4.89 5.93 -5.03
CA ASP A 14 3.92 7.00 -5.09
C ASP A 14 2.54 6.43 -5.50
N MET A 15 1.70 7.19 -6.17
CA MET A 15 0.39 6.71 -6.65
C MET A 15 0.49 5.82 -7.90
N GLY A 16 1.69 5.68 -8.48
CA GLY A 16 1.95 4.89 -9.69
C GLY A 16 1.90 5.68 -11.00
N ARG A 17 2.28 5.02 -12.09
CA ARG A 17 2.34 5.59 -13.43
C ARG A 17 1.13 5.23 -14.27
N PHE A 18 0.37 6.23 -14.66
CA PHE A 18 -0.87 6.06 -15.41
C PHE A 18 -0.68 6.40 -16.90
N GLY A 19 -1.51 5.78 -17.75
CA GLY A 19 -1.53 6.05 -19.21
C GLY A 19 -0.62 5.16 -20.06
N TYR A 20 0.22 4.31 -19.45
CA TYR A 20 1.24 3.52 -20.16
C TYR A 20 0.90 2.03 -20.30
N ARG A 21 -0.20 1.56 -19.72
CA ARG A 21 -0.60 0.14 -19.75
C ARG A 21 -0.74 -0.40 -21.19
N ARG A 22 -1.22 0.41 -22.13
CA ARG A 22 -1.30 0.05 -23.57
C ARG A 22 0.06 -0.26 -24.20
N PHE A 23 1.15 0.17 -23.60
CA PHE A 23 2.52 -0.14 -24.02
C PHE A 23 3.16 -1.29 -23.23
N GLY A 24 2.39 -2.02 -22.44
CA GLY A 24 2.87 -3.13 -21.61
C GLY A 24 3.52 -2.70 -20.30
N ILE A 25 3.47 -1.39 -19.94
CA ILE A 25 4.09 -0.87 -18.72
C ILE A 25 3.05 -0.85 -17.59
N GLY A 26 3.32 -1.62 -16.54
CA GLY A 26 2.46 -1.70 -15.35
C GLY A 26 2.42 -0.39 -14.56
N THR A 27 1.33 -0.20 -13.80
CA THR A 27 1.10 1.01 -13.00
C THR A 27 2.10 1.14 -11.86
N SER A 28 2.48 0.04 -11.22
CA SER A 28 3.22 0.06 -9.95
C SER A 28 2.49 0.90 -8.88
N GLY A 29 3.22 1.63 -8.03
CA GLY A 29 2.61 2.45 -6.99
C GLY A 29 2.40 1.71 -5.68
N ALA A 30 1.90 2.42 -4.69
CA ALA A 30 1.64 1.90 -3.37
C ALA A 30 0.61 0.75 -3.40
N MET A 31 0.88 -0.32 -2.64
CA MET A 31 -0.06 -1.43 -2.44
C MET A 31 -1.34 -0.95 -1.75
N ASP A 32 -1.22 0.00 -0.82
CA ASP A 32 -2.33 0.69 -0.15
C ASP A 32 -2.28 2.19 -0.46
N SER A 33 -2.93 2.57 -1.54
CA SER A 33 -2.98 3.95 -2.01
C SER A 33 -3.69 4.92 -1.05
N TRP A 34 -4.59 4.44 -0.19
CA TRP A 34 -5.26 5.26 0.80
C TRP A 34 -4.36 5.58 1.98
N ALA A 35 -3.53 4.62 2.40
CA ALA A 35 -2.56 4.82 3.47
C ALA A 35 -1.49 5.87 3.11
N ILE A 36 -0.90 5.80 1.93
CA ILE A 36 0.09 6.79 1.48
C ILE A 36 -0.54 8.18 1.35
N LYS A 37 -1.78 8.29 0.83
CA LYS A 37 -2.53 9.56 0.79
C LYS A 37 -2.77 10.15 2.17
N ALA A 38 -3.15 9.33 3.15
CA ALA A 38 -3.38 9.79 4.51
C ALA A 38 -2.10 10.34 5.14
N GLY A 39 -0.97 9.65 4.97
CA GLY A 39 0.34 10.12 5.45
C GLY A 39 0.80 11.40 4.79
N ASN A 40 0.63 11.51 3.47
CA ASN A 40 0.94 12.73 2.73
C ASN A 40 0.02 13.90 3.15
N ALA A 41 -1.28 13.64 3.34
CA ALA A 41 -2.22 14.63 3.83
C ALA A 41 -1.83 15.17 5.22
N LEU A 42 -1.44 14.29 6.16
CA LEU A 42 -0.95 14.70 7.49
C LEU A 42 0.29 15.59 7.41
N LEU A 43 1.14 15.44 6.40
CA LEU A 43 2.36 16.23 6.21
C LEU A 43 2.18 17.45 5.30
N ASN A 44 0.95 17.79 4.91
CA ASN A 44 0.64 18.83 3.93
C ASN A 44 1.37 18.62 2.59
N ASN A 45 1.64 17.37 2.23
CA ASN A 45 2.21 16.99 0.95
C ASN A 45 1.11 16.82 -0.12
N PRO A 46 1.42 17.00 -1.41
CA PRO A 46 0.58 16.50 -2.49
C PRO A 46 0.30 14.98 -2.37
N ASP A 47 -0.88 14.53 -2.81
CA ASP A 47 -1.30 13.11 -2.71
C ASP A 47 -0.32 12.13 -3.36
N ASN A 48 0.36 12.56 -4.43
CA ASN A 48 1.31 11.76 -5.21
C ASN A 48 2.76 11.86 -4.72
N THR A 49 3.00 12.43 -3.53
CA THR A 49 4.35 12.51 -2.98
C THR A 49 4.86 11.11 -2.66
N VAL A 50 6.10 10.82 -3.11
CA VAL A 50 6.75 9.53 -2.91
C VAL A 50 7.03 9.26 -1.43
N ALA A 51 6.80 8.02 -1.00
CA ALA A 51 7.07 7.52 0.34
C ALA A 51 7.88 6.22 0.27
N ILE A 52 8.44 5.80 1.39
CA ILE A 52 9.05 4.48 1.53
C ILE A 52 7.95 3.49 1.92
N GLU A 53 7.63 2.55 1.03
CA GLU A 53 6.79 1.39 1.35
C GLU A 53 7.64 0.32 2.00
N VAL A 54 7.25 -0.13 3.21
CA VAL A 54 7.95 -1.13 4.02
C VAL A 54 7.02 -2.32 4.22
N THR A 55 7.47 -3.53 3.82
CA THR A 55 6.67 -4.74 3.91
C THR A 55 7.14 -5.62 5.06
N LEU A 56 6.27 -5.83 6.05
CA LEU A 56 6.38 -6.70 7.23
C LEU A 56 7.55 -6.38 8.17
N GLY A 57 8.79 -6.61 7.78
CA GLY A 57 9.97 -6.54 8.64
C GLY A 57 10.32 -5.16 9.19
N GLY A 58 11.47 -5.05 9.83
CA GLY A 58 11.98 -3.82 10.39
C GLY A 58 12.88 -3.02 9.45
N MET A 59 13.04 -1.73 9.75
CA MET A 59 13.92 -0.81 9.03
C MET A 59 14.38 0.31 9.97
N THR A 60 15.65 0.70 9.88
CA THR A 60 16.19 1.85 10.63
C THR A 60 16.74 2.89 9.67
N LEU A 61 16.26 4.13 9.81
CA LEU A 61 16.72 5.31 9.09
C LEU A 61 17.49 6.23 10.04
N ALA A 62 18.71 6.60 9.71
CA ALA A 62 19.49 7.62 10.40
C ALA A 62 19.35 8.95 9.64
N PHE A 63 19.18 10.04 10.40
CA PHE A 63 19.00 11.39 9.88
C PHE A 63 20.22 12.24 10.23
N ASP A 64 20.70 13.03 9.29
CA ASP A 64 21.80 13.96 9.46
C ASP A 64 21.36 15.42 9.17
N ASP A 65 22.29 16.37 9.29
CA ASP A 65 22.01 17.80 9.09
C ASP A 65 21.49 18.12 7.68
N SER A 66 21.81 17.31 6.68
CA SER A 66 21.32 17.50 5.30
C SER A 66 19.86 17.12 5.10
N ASP A 67 19.28 16.36 6.03
CA ASP A 67 17.91 15.86 5.95
C ASP A 67 16.88 16.78 6.61
N VAL A 68 17.33 17.63 7.53
CA VAL A 68 16.47 18.49 8.35
C VAL A 68 16.41 19.92 7.78
N ASP A 69 15.37 20.66 8.15
CA ASP A 69 15.28 22.09 7.83
C ASP A 69 16.36 22.88 8.55
N ALA A 70 17.14 23.68 7.81
CA ALA A 70 18.28 24.43 8.34
C ALA A 70 17.89 25.47 9.42
N THR A 71 16.63 25.92 9.42
CA THR A 71 16.14 26.94 10.39
C THR A 71 15.59 26.26 11.64
N THR A 72 14.86 25.19 11.49
CA THR A 72 14.18 24.50 12.60
C THR A 72 15.00 23.34 13.18
N GLY A 73 15.97 22.81 12.43
CA GLY A 73 16.74 21.61 12.79
C GLY A 73 15.90 20.32 12.83
N GLU A 74 14.72 20.32 12.19
CA GLU A 74 13.75 19.21 12.26
C GLU A 74 13.22 18.86 10.88
N ILE A 75 12.78 17.60 10.72
CA ILE A 75 11.97 17.14 9.60
C ILE A 75 10.72 16.42 10.14
N SER A 76 9.57 16.69 9.54
CA SER A 76 8.34 15.98 9.91
C SER A 76 8.20 14.69 9.12
N VAL A 77 7.86 13.61 9.83
CA VAL A 77 7.64 12.26 9.29
C VAL A 77 6.31 11.72 9.80
N CYS A 78 5.66 10.86 9.03
CA CYS A 78 4.43 10.17 9.43
C CYS A 78 4.49 8.69 9.01
N LEU A 79 4.07 7.79 9.92
CA LEU A 79 3.90 6.37 9.63
C LEU A 79 2.43 6.07 9.39
N THR A 80 2.11 5.46 8.23
CA THR A 80 0.75 5.04 7.87
C THR A 80 0.73 3.62 7.31
N GLY A 81 -0.46 3.07 7.04
CA GLY A 81 -0.64 1.69 6.57
C GLY A 81 -0.56 0.69 7.70
N ALA A 82 0.28 -0.33 7.57
CA ALA A 82 0.47 -1.31 8.63
C ALA A 82 0.86 -0.65 9.95
N LEU A 83 0.35 -1.17 11.06
CA LEU A 83 0.73 -0.69 12.39
C LEU A 83 2.10 -1.24 12.76
N TYR A 84 3.06 -0.33 12.95
CA TYR A 84 4.42 -0.67 13.35
C TYR A 84 4.68 -0.42 14.83
N GLU A 85 5.42 -1.33 15.44
CA GLU A 85 6.19 -1.03 16.63
C GLU A 85 7.38 -0.19 16.18
N ALA A 86 7.38 1.10 16.51
CA ALA A 86 8.36 2.05 16.00
C ALA A 86 8.84 3.03 17.09
N TYR A 87 10.07 3.48 16.95
CA TYR A 87 10.74 4.37 17.90
C TYR A 87 11.58 5.43 17.19
N VAL A 88 11.67 6.61 17.80
CA VAL A 88 12.74 7.58 17.53
C VAL A 88 13.77 7.44 18.65
N THR A 89 15.04 7.25 18.27
CA THR A 89 16.17 7.13 19.20
C THR A 89 17.13 8.30 19.02
N ASP A 90 17.50 8.94 20.12
CA ASP A 90 18.56 9.95 20.17
C ASP A 90 19.71 9.37 20.99
N THR A 91 20.77 8.94 20.29
CA THR A 91 21.92 8.28 20.95
C THR A 91 22.68 9.24 21.87
N ALA A 92 22.76 10.53 21.51
CA ALA A 92 23.47 11.52 22.31
C ALA A 92 22.76 11.79 23.65
N LYS A 93 21.43 11.74 23.69
CA LYS A 93 20.62 11.93 24.89
C LYS A 93 20.25 10.64 25.58
N GLN A 94 20.57 9.49 24.99
CA GLN A 94 20.17 8.16 25.46
C GLN A 94 18.64 8.01 25.64
N THR A 95 17.85 8.63 24.74
CA THR A 95 16.39 8.53 24.75
C THR A 95 15.90 7.63 23.63
N ARG A 96 14.82 6.90 23.89
CA ARG A 96 14.09 6.09 22.91
C ARG A 96 12.59 6.28 23.13
N GLU A 97 11.94 6.98 22.21
CA GLU A 97 10.54 7.37 22.31
C GLU A 97 9.70 6.59 21.31
N ARG A 98 8.53 6.09 21.75
CA ARG A 98 7.62 5.37 20.88
C ARG A 98 6.97 6.30 19.85
N VAL A 99 6.93 5.89 18.60
CA VAL A 99 6.25 6.59 17.51
C VAL A 99 4.84 6.04 17.35
N PRO A 100 3.79 6.84 17.55
CA PRO A 100 2.44 6.43 17.25
C PRO A 100 2.20 6.44 15.72
N ASN A 101 1.54 5.41 15.19
CA ASN A 101 1.14 5.37 13.79
C ASN A 101 0.01 6.38 13.53
N GLY A 102 0.02 7.02 12.36
CA GLY A 102 -0.94 8.07 12.01
C GLY A 102 -0.66 9.42 12.68
N TRP A 103 0.54 9.61 13.23
CA TRP A 103 0.97 10.87 13.84
C TRP A 103 2.08 11.52 13.04
N ARG A 104 2.02 12.83 12.98
CA ARG A 104 3.09 13.71 12.54
C ARG A 104 4.11 13.83 13.67
N ILE A 105 5.34 13.39 13.45
CA ILE A 105 6.45 13.46 14.41
C ILE A 105 7.58 14.30 13.82
N ALA A 106 8.29 15.02 14.68
CA ALA A 106 9.50 15.74 14.31
C ALA A 106 10.73 14.88 14.62
N ILE A 107 11.63 14.75 13.66
CA ILE A 107 12.93 14.07 13.81
C ILE A 107 14.04 15.11 13.61
N LYS A 108 15.08 15.04 14.44
CA LYS A 108 16.26 15.93 14.40
C LYS A 108 17.46 15.22 13.79
N ALA A 109 18.42 16.00 13.36
CA ALA A 109 19.72 15.48 12.97
C ALA A 109 20.36 14.69 14.12
N GLY A 110 21.02 13.58 13.80
CA GLY A 110 21.61 12.65 14.77
C GLY A 110 20.63 11.66 15.39
N GLN A 111 19.33 11.78 15.10
CA GLN A 111 18.32 10.81 15.55
C GLN A 111 18.12 9.69 14.50
N THR A 112 17.58 8.57 14.95
CA THR A 112 17.17 7.45 14.09
C THR A 112 15.69 7.17 14.25
N LEU A 113 15.01 6.84 13.14
CA LEU A 113 13.67 6.26 13.12
C LEU A 113 13.82 4.76 12.95
N GLU A 114 13.39 4.00 13.94
CA GLU A 114 13.41 2.54 13.93
C GLU A 114 11.98 1.99 13.80
N LEU A 115 11.71 1.27 12.73
CA LEU A 115 10.56 0.37 12.61
C LEU A 115 11.04 -1.03 13.01
N VAL A 116 10.58 -1.56 14.14
CA VAL A 116 11.01 -2.87 14.63
C VAL A 116 10.33 -3.99 13.85
N ARG A 117 9.00 -3.92 13.75
CA ARG A 117 8.17 -4.90 13.03
C ARG A 117 6.76 -4.37 12.83
N ALA A 118 6.08 -4.89 11.83
CA ALA A 118 4.64 -4.69 11.69
C ALA A 118 3.90 -5.52 12.75
N ILE A 119 3.08 -4.87 13.59
CA ILE A 119 2.20 -5.53 14.58
C ILE A 119 0.96 -6.06 13.87
N GLN A 120 0.36 -5.24 13.00
CA GLN A 120 -0.83 -5.54 12.20
C GLN A 120 -0.69 -4.97 10.80
N GLY A 121 -1.33 -5.58 9.82
CA GLY A 121 -1.19 -5.22 8.41
C GLY A 121 0.13 -5.71 7.81
N MET A 122 0.36 -5.44 6.53
CA MET A 122 1.50 -5.93 5.76
C MET A 122 2.39 -4.79 5.25
N HIS A 123 1.79 -3.74 4.68
CA HIS A 123 2.50 -2.63 4.03
C HIS A 123 2.38 -1.34 4.83
N GLY A 124 3.49 -0.85 5.38
CA GLY A 124 3.56 0.46 6.01
C GLY A 124 4.24 1.48 5.09
N TYR A 125 3.99 2.75 5.36
CA TYR A 125 4.55 3.87 4.61
C TYR A 125 5.24 4.83 5.56
N ILE A 126 6.50 5.15 5.25
CA ILE A 126 7.22 6.26 5.88
C ILE A 126 7.06 7.44 4.93
N CYS A 127 6.11 8.31 5.24
CA CYS A 127 5.90 9.57 4.54
C CYS A 127 6.77 10.65 5.16
N ILE A 128 7.36 11.51 4.32
CA ILE A 128 8.32 12.53 4.73
C ILE A 128 7.84 13.87 4.19
N GLN A 129 7.90 14.91 5.02
CA GLN A 129 7.50 16.26 4.62
C GLN A 129 8.31 16.74 3.42
N GLY A 130 7.61 17.18 2.36
CA GLY A 130 8.20 17.58 1.09
C GLY A 130 8.60 16.42 0.18
N GLY A 131 8.62 15.17 0.67
CA GLY A 131 8.95 13.98 -0.12
C GLY A 131 10.44 13.75 -0.31
N LEU A 132 10.77 12.73 -1.09
CA LEU A 132 12.13 12.31 -1.42
C LEU A 132 12.54 12.83 -2.80
N ALA A 133 13.80 13.18 -2.96
CA ALA A 133 14.39 13.57 -4.23
C ALA A 133 14.67 12.34 -5.08
N VAL A 134 13.68 11.96 -5.89
CA VAL A 134 13.70 10.79 -6.76
C VAL A 134 13.30 11.19 -8.18
N GLU A 135 14.06 10.71 -9.16
CA GLU A 135 13.72 10.90 -10.56
C GLU A 135 12.39 10.22 -10.90
N GLN A 136 11.52 10.95 -11.59
CA GLN A 136 10.29 10.41 -12.12
C GLN A 136 10.52 9.75 -13.48
N VAL A 137 10.12 8.50 -13.59
CA VAL A 137 10.11 7.75 -14.85
C VAL A 137 8.67 7.59 -15.31
N LEU A 138 8.34 8.15 -16.47
CA LEU A 138 6.97 8.15 -17.00
C LEU A 138 5.95 8.77 -16.03
N GLY A 139 6.33 9.88 -15.38
CA GLY A 139 5.47 10.64 -14.48
C GLY A 139 5.26 10.02 -13.08
N SER A 140 6.06 9.02 -12.69
CA SER A 140 5.99 8.40 -11.36
C SER A 140 7.37 8.08 -10.81
N ALA A 141 7.52 8.25 -9.48
CA ALA A 141 8.69 7.84 -8.73
C ALA A 141 8.60 6.40 -8.19
N SER A 142 7.55 5.64 -8.55
CA SER A 142 7.37 4.27 -8.07
C SER A 142 8.40 3.32 -8.65
N THR A 143 8.96 2.48 -7.80
CA THR A 143 9.84 1.36 -8.17
C THR A 143 9.03 0.27 -8.88
N ASN A 144 9.50 -0.17 -10.03
CA ASN A 144 9.13 -1.44 -10.64
C ASN A 144 10.35 -2.37 -10.61
N ALA A 145 10.47 -3.16 -9.55
CA ALA A 145 11.65 -3.98 -9.33
C ALA A 145 11.78 -5.13 -10.36
N LYS A 146 10.68 -5.55 -11.00
CA LYS A 146 10.71 -6.59 -12.03
C LYS A 146 11.26 -6.07 -13.37
N ALA A 147 10.91 -4.84 -13.71
CA ALA A 147 11.36 -4.19 -14.95
C ALA A 147 12.59 -3.29 -14.72
N GLU A 148 13.10 -3.26 -13.48
CA GLU A 148 14.34 -2.59 -13.05
C GLU A 148 14.38 -1.09 -13.38
N PHE A 149 13.27 -0.36 -13.15
CA PHE A 149 13.19 1.09 -13.34
C PHE A 149 12.35 1.81 -12.29
N GLY A 150 12.51 3.13 -12.20
CA GLY A 150 11.85 4.00 -11.22
C GLY A 150 12.36 3.80 -9.79
N GLY A 151 11.86 4.59 -8.86
CA GLY A 151 12.26 4.55 -7.46
C GLY A 151 13.75 4.74 -7.25
N TYR A 152 14.34 3.95 -6.37
CA TYR A 152 15.77 3.98 -6.09
C TYR A 152 16.51 3.01 -7.03
N HIS A 153 16.94 3.51 -8.19
CA HIS A 153 17.67 2.75 -9.23
C HIS A 153 16.94 1.48 -9.70
N GLY A 154 15.61 1.48 -9.77
CA GLY A 154 14.82 0.35 -10.25
C GLY A 154 14.82 -0.89 -9.36
N ARG A 155 15.28 -0.80 -8.13
CA ARG A 155 15.44 -1.94 -7.20
C ARG A 155 14.84 -1.70 -5.82
N LEU A 156 14.72 -2.76 -5.05
CA LEU A 156 14.44 -2.66 -3.63
C LEU A 156 15.59 -1.93 -2.91
N LEU A 157 15.23 -1.25 -1.83
CA LEU A 157 16.17 -0.60 -0.93
C LEU A 157 17.00 -1.64 -0.17
N LYS A 158 18.21 -1.24 0.25
CA LYS A 158 19.13 -2.09 1.04
C LYS A 158 19.86 -1.25 2.08
N VAL A 159 20.47 -1.91 3.05
CA VAL A 159 21.33 -1.28 4.03
C VAL A 159 22.48 -0.54 3.32
N GLY A 160 22.75 0.68 3.75
CA GLY A 160 23.73 1.58 3.18
C GLY A 160 23.19 2.56 2.14
N ASP A 161 21.98 2.37 1.61
CA ASP A 161 21.35 3.32 0.69
C ASP A 161 21.13 4.67 1.39
N VAL A 162 21.36 5.76 0.63
CA VAL A 162 21.16 7.13 1.09
C VAL A 162 20.04 7.75 0.28
N LEU A 163 19.01 8.21 0.97
CA LEU A 163 17.84 8.86 0.38
C LEU A 163 17.90 10.36 0.71
N SER A 164 17.82 11.20 -0.29
CA SER A 164 17.78 12.66 -0.12
C SER A 164 16.36 13.17 -0.07
N VAL A 165 16.11 14.22 0.69
CA VAL A 165 14.83 14.93 0.74
C VAL A 165 14.75 16.00 -0.34
N THR A 166 13.56 16.29 -0.85
CA THR A 166 13.40 17.21 -2.00
C THR A 166 13.70 18.67 -1.64
N ASN A 167 13.29 19.11 -0.45
CA ASN A 167 13.44 20.50 -0.02
C ASN A 167 13.78 20.55 1.48
N THR A 168 14.78 21.32 1.85
CA THR A 168 15.20 21.52 3.24
C THR A 168 14.61 22.79 3.86
N GLN A 169 13.97 23.66 3.10
CA GLN A 169 13.23 24.82 3.63
C GLN A 169 11.76 24.47 3.79
N ARG A 170 11.32 24.14 5.01
CA ARG A 170 9.98 23.67 5.30
C ARG A 170 9.38 24.38 6.51
N PRO A 171 8.08 24.71 6.49
CA PRO A 171 7.46 25.22 7.68
C PRO A 171 7.46 24.15 8.77
N LYS A 172 7.71 24.58 10.01
CA LYS A 172 7.54 23.69 11.16
C LYS A 172 6.08 23.28 11.28
N LEU A 173 5.84 21.97 11.36
CA LEU A 173 4.50 21.42 11.54
C LEU A 173 4.29 21.06 13.02
N SER A 174 3.10 21.36 13.55
CA SER A 174 2.71 20.90 14.89
C SER A 174 2.58 19.38 14.94
N GLN A 175 2.88 18.79 16.08
CA GLN A 175 2.62 17.36 16.29
C GLN A 175 1.12 17.14 16.41
N ILE A 176 0.56 16.44 15.46
CA ILE A 176 -0.85 16.04 15.41
C ILE A 176 -0.96 14.59 14.97
N GLY A 177 -2.03 13.94 15.38
CA GLY A 177 -2.32 12.58 14.96
C GLY A 177 -3.80 12.41 14.64
N MET A 178 -4.10 11.47 13.80
CA MET A 178 -5.44 11.14 13.36
C MET A 178 -5.56 9.64 13.08
N ALA A 179 -6.74 9.08 13.27
CA ALA A 179 -7.02 7.73 12.82
C ALA A 179 -6.82 7.66 11.30
N GLN A 180 -5.98 6.74 10.86
CA GLN A 180 -5.63 6.60 9.43
C GLN A 180 -6.81 6.14 8.59
N PHE A 181 -7.72 5.38 9.19
CA PHE A 181 -8.79 4.67 8.50
C PHE A 181 -10.13 4.86 9.21
N GLU A 182 -11.19 4.80 8.42
CA GLU A 182 -12.56 4.68 8.95
C GLU A 182 -12.81 3.30 9.54
N ASP A 183 -13.92 3.14 10.27
CA ASP A 183 -14.26 1.94 11.06
C ASP A 183 -14.18 0.62 10.29
N ASP A 184 -14.44 0.61 8.97
CA ASP A 184 -14.37 -0.60 8.17
C ASP A 184 -12.93 -1.13 7.92
N TYR A 185 -11.88 -0.26 8.07
CA TYR A 185 -10.49 -0.73 8.10
C TYR A 185 -10.12 -1.31 9.46
N HIS A 186 -10.81 -0.91 10.53
CA HIS A 186 -10.63 -1.51 11.85
C HIS A 186 -11.04 -2.98 11.87
N ASP A 187 -11.96 -3.40 11.00
CA ASP A 187 -12.32 -4.82 10.86
C ASP A 187 -11.14 -5.70 10.46
N LEU A 188 -10.18 -5.15 9.69
CA LEU A 188 -8.95 -5.85 9.37
C LEU A 188 -8.16 -6.25 10.62
N TYR A 189 -8.23 -5.44 11.67
CA TYR A 189 -7.49 -5.63 12.91
C TYR A 189 -8.29 -6.32 14.01
N LYS A 190 -9.62 -6.23 13.97
CA LYS A 190 -10.53 -6.82 14.96
C LYS A 190 -11.03 -8.19 14.55
N ASN A 191 -11.22 -8.44 13.26
CA ASN A 191 -11.75 -9.69 12.72
C ASN A 191 -10.66 -10.55 12.11
N ALA A 192 -10.67 -11.84 12.45
CA ALA A 192 -9.78 -12.82 11.84
C ALA A 192 -10.01 -12.98 10.32
N LYS A 193 -11.15 -12.53 9.79
CA LYS A 193 -11.56 -12.65 8.39
C LYS A 193 -12.24 -11.37 7.90
N PRO A 194 -11.46 -10.35 7.46
CA PRO A 194 -12.04 -9.12 6.95
C PRO A 194 -12.89 -9.38 5.69
N ILE A 195 -13.98 -8.63 5.57
CA ILE A 195 -14.83 -8.65 4.38
C ILE A 195 -14.22 -7.75 3.33
N ILE A 196 -14.07 -8.27 2.12
CA ILE A 196 -13.57 -7.58 0.93
C ILE A 196 -14.70 -7.52 -0.09
N ARG A 197 -15.11 -6.31 -0.42
CA ARG A 197 -16.23 -6.07 -1.33
C ARG A 197 -15.79 -6.23 -2.79
N ILE A 198 -16.62 -6.93 -3.56
CA ILE A 198 -16.37 -7.27 -4.96
C ILE A 198 -17.58 -6.96 -5.84
N VAL A 199 -17.31 -6.74 -7.12
CA VAL A 199 -18.31 -6.56 -8.17
C VAL A 199 -18.08 -7.56 -9.30
N LYS A 200 -19.10 -7.81 -10.09
CA LYS A 200 -19.00 -8.65 -11.30
C LYS A 200 -17.97 -8.06 -12.27
N ASN A 201 -17.32 -8.97 -12.99
CA ASN A 201 -16.44 -8.65 -14.12
C ASN A 201 -17.04 -9.19 -15.43
N SER A 202 -16.44 -8.92 -16.56
CA SER A 202 -16.92 -9.34 -17.90
C SER A 202 -17.07 -10.85 -18.06
N GLU A 203 -16.27 -11.66 -17.35
CA GLU A 203 -16.28 -13.12 -17.46
C GLU A 203 -16.97 -13.82 -16.27
N THR A 204 -17.61 -13.08 -15.36
CA THR A 204 -18.30 -13.65 -14.18
C THR A 204 -19.31 -14.74 -14.58
N ASP A 205 -20.06 -14.50 -15.65
CA ASP A 205 -21.15 -15.39 -16.06
C ASP A 205 -20.66 -16.68 -16.78
N TYR A 206 -19.35 -16.83 -17.02
CA TYR A 206 -18.75 -18.09 -17.49
C TYR A 206 -18.47 -19.08 -16.35
N PHE A 207 -18.57 -18.64 -15.09
CA PHE A 207 -18.38 -19.51 -13.94
C PHE A 207 -19.67 -20.24 -13.55
N THR A 208 -19.53 -21.44 -12.99
CA THR A 208 -20.68 -22.20 -12.50
C THR A 208 -21.39 -21.43 -11.39
N ARG A 209 -22.70 -21.65 -11.26
CA ARG A 209 -23.52 -21.07 -10.17
C ARG A 209 -22.93 -21.40 -8.79
N ASP A 210 -22.44 -22.63 -8.63
CA ASP A 210 -21.79 -23.05 -7.39
C ASP A 210 -20.53 -22.27 -7.11
N SER A 211 -19.65 -22.05 -8.11
CA SER A 211 -18.45 -21.22 -7.97
C SER A 211 -18.78 -19.79 -7.54
N LEU A 212 -19.83 -19.19 -8.10
CA LEU A 212 -20.26 -17.84 -7.69
C LEU A 212 -20.78 -17.80 -6.25
N LEU A 213 -21.43 -18.87 -5.80
CA LEU A 213 -21.83 -19.00 -4.40
C LEU A 213 -20.64 -19.25 -3.47
N GLN A 214 -19.71 -20.13 -3.85
CA GLN A 214 -18.51 -20.44 -3.07
C GLN A 214 -17.59 -19.23 -2.94
N LEU A 215 -17.50 -18.36 -3.97
CA LEU A 215 -16.70 -17.15 -3.93
C LEU A 215 -17.01 -16.28 -2.70
N THR A 216 -18.24 -16.27 -2.22
CA THR A 216 -18.65 -15.46 -1.06
C THR A 216 -18.99 -16.26 0.20
N LYS A 217 -19.13 -17.59 0.11
CA LYS A 217 -19.46 -18.42 1.27
C LYS A 217 -18.25 -18.91 2.05
N GLN A 218 -17.14 -19.20 1.38
CA GLN A 218 -15.93 -19.71 2.03
C GLN A 218 -14.91 -18.60 2.27
N PRO A 219 -14.05 -18.74 3.28
CA PRO A 219 -12.89 -17.89 3.44
C PRO A 219 -11.78 -18.23 2.44
N TYR A 220 -10.98 -17.23 2.07
CA TYR A 220 -9.81 -17.40 1.21
C TYR A 220 -8.53 -17.00 1.95
N LYS A 221 -7.63 -17.96 2.12
CA LYS A 221 -6.33 -17.80 2.79
C LYS A 221 -5.30 -17.22 1.83
N LEU A 222 -4.60 -16.17 2.26
CA LEU A 222 -3.49 -15.60 1.51
C LEU A 222 -2.23 -16.47 1.62
N LEU A 223 -1.73 -16.93 0.48
CA LEU A 223 -0.54 -17.79 0.41
C LEU A 223 0.76 -16.98 0.47
N SER A 224 1.82 -17.57 1.02
CA SER A 224 3.16 -16.96 1.10
C SER A 224 3.84 -16.77 -0.26
N SER A 225 3.36 -17.46 -1.31
CA SER A 225 3.81 -17.27 -2.70
C SER A 225 3.28 -15.99 -3.36
N SER A 226 2.52 -15.18 -2.63
CA SER A 226 1.98 -13.89 -3.08
C SER A 226 3.07 -12.82 -3.11
N ASN A 227 2.91 -11.86 -4.01
CA ASN A 227 3.80 -10.72 -4.16
C ASN A 227 3.05 -9.50 -4.75
N ARG A 228 3.76 -8.42 -5.04
CA ARG A 228 3.18 -7.19 -5.61
C ARG A 228 2.52 -7.36 -6.99
N MET A 229 2.80 -8.45 -7.73
CA MET A 229 2.09 -8.75 -8.99
C MET A 229 0.71 -9.34 -8.76
N GLY A 230 0.56 -10.18 -7.72
CA GLY A 230 -0.72 -10.83 -7.44
C GLY A 230 -0.71 -11.59 -6.12
N TYR A 231 -1.82 -11.52 -5.43
CA TYR A 231 -2.09 -12.25 -4.20
C TYR A 231 -2.79 -13.56 -4.54
N ARG A 232 -2.12 -14.68 -4.25
CA ARG A 232 -2.62 -16.04 -4.46
C ARG A 232 -3.43 -16.46 -3.27
N LEU A 233 -4.63 -16.92 -3.54
CA LEU A 233 -5.61 -17.29 -2.53
C LEU A 233 -5.92 -18.78 -2.60
N GLU A 234 -6.17 -19.38 -1.46
CA GLU A 234 -6.60 -20.77 -1.30
C GLU A 234 -7.94 -20.80 -0.55
N GLY A 235 -8.94 -21.42 -1.14
CA GLY A 235 -10.22 -21.75 -0.52
C GLY A 235 -10.35 -23.26 -0.33
N GLU A 236 -11.34 -23.70 0.45
CA GLU A 236 -11.64 -25.13 0.66
C GLU A 236 -12.12 -25.80 -0.64
N GLN A 237 -12.89 -25.08 -1.44
CA GLN A 237 -13.39 -25.53 -2.73
C GLN A 237 -12.82 -24.68 -3.85
N THR A 238 -12.50 -25.32 -4.97
CA THR A 238 -12.01 -24.67 -6.18
C THR A 238 -13.17 -24.06 -6.98
N LEU A 239 -12.85 -23.03 -7.75
CA LEU A 239 -13.81 -22.35 -8.63
C LEU A 239 -13.69 -22.91 -10.04
N ALA A 240 -14.81 -23.24 -10.66
CA ALA A 240 -14.88 -23.89 -11.97
C ALA A 240 -15.71 -23.06 -12.97
N LEU A 241 -15.32 -23.15 -14.23
CA LEU A 241 -16.09 -22.65 -15.35
C LEU A 241 -17.22 -23.62 -15.72
N THR A 242 -18.27 -23.11 -16.36
CA THR A 242 -19.37 -23.92 -16.90
C THR A 242 -18.90 -24.85 -18.01
N GLU A 243 -17.93 -24.40 -18.79
CA GLU A 243 -17.28 -25.14 -19.87
C GLU A 243 -15.82 -24.69 -20.03
N PRO A 244 -14.92 -25.49 -20.60
CA PRO A 244 -13.57 -25.08 -20.87
C PRO A 244 -13.53 -23.82 -21.73
N LEU A 245 -12.85 -22.77 -21.23
CA LEU A 245 -12.75 -21.50 -21.91
C LEU A 245 -11.30 -21.23 -22.31
N GLN A 246 -11.06 -21.10 -23.62
CA GLN A 246 -9.80 -20.66 -24.15
C GLN A 246 -9.89 -19.17 -24.49
N MET A 247 -9.13 -18.35 -23.76
CA MET A 247 -9.14 -16.90 -23.91
C MET A 247 -7.82 -16.38 -24.46
N ASN A 248 -7.92 -15.46 -25.41
CA ASN A 248 -6.77 -14.63 -25.77
C ASN A 248 -6.45 -13.67 -24.61
N SER A 249 -5.16 -13.35 -24.46
CA SER A 249 -4.75 -12.33 -23.50
C SER A 249 -5.39 -10.98 -23.82
N HIS A 250 -6.01 -10.37 -22.83
CA HIS A 250 -6.68 -9.07 -22.93
C HIS A 250 -6.32 -8.20 -21.71
N GLY A 251 -6.71 -6.92 -21.72
CA GLY A 251 -6.37 -5.97 -20.68
C GLY A 251 -6.85 -6.42 -19.31
N VAL A 252 -5.96 -6.39 -18.32
CA VAL A 252 -6.29 -6.66 -16.91
C VAL A 252 -5.79 -5.51 -16.04
N ASP A 253 -6.36 -5.36 -14.84
CA ASP A 253 -6.02 -4.27 -13.92
C ASP A 253 -5.96 -4.73 -12.47
N ILE A 254 -5.43 -3.87 -11.59
CA ILE A 254 -5.38 -4.10 -10.15
C ILE A 254 -6.78 -4.36 -9.59
N GLY A 255 -6.87 -5.29 -8.65
CA GLY A 255 -8.13 -5.70 -8.01
C GLY A 255 -8.93 -6.74 -8.80
N MET A 256 -8.61 -7.03 -10.05
CA MET A 256 -9.23 -8.13 -10.81
C MET A 256 -8.85 -9.48 -10.20
N ILE A 257 -9.85 -10.37 -10.06
CA ILE A 257 -9.71 -11.72 -9.49
C ILE A 257 -9.72 -12.71 -10.63
N GLN A 258 -8.54 -13.18 -11.02
CA GLN A 258 -8.35 -14.20 -12.03
C GLN A 258 -8.44 -15.60 -11.42
N VAL A 259 -9.00 -16.54 -12.18
CA VAL A 259 -9.09 -17.96 -11.77
C VAL A 259 -8.37 -18.81 -12.82
N PRO A 260 -7.13 -19.25 -12.54
CA PRO A 260 -6.41 -20.21 -13.38
C PRO A 260 -7.11 -21.58 -13.41
N PRO A 261 -6.71 -22.52 -14.31
CA PRO A 261 -7.33 -23.84 -14.43
C PRO A 261 -7.38 -24.68 -13.13
N GLN A 262 -6.49 -24.39 -12.16
CA GLN A 262 -6.48 -25.05 -10.84
C GLN A 262 -7.61 -24.60 -9.92
N GLY A 263 -8.37 -23.55 -10.31
CA GLY A 263 -9.54 -23.08 -9.57
C GLY A 263 -9.24 -22.23 -8.34
N HIS A 264 -7.97 -21.87 -8.07
CA HIS A 264 -7.59 -21.00 -6.96
C HIS A 264 -7.46 -19.55 -7.41
N PRO A 265 -8.14 -18.59 -6.76
CA PRO A 265 -8.14 -17.21 -7.19
C PRO A 265 -6.76 -16.53 -7.05
N ILE A 266 -6.46 -15.65 -7.99
CA ILE A 266 -5.32 -14.72 -7.94
C ILE A 266 -5.86 -13.30 -8.09
N VAL A 267 -5.68 -12.48 -7.08
CA VAL A 267 -6.03 -11.05 -7.15
C VAL A 267 -4.84 -10.27 -7.68
N LEU A 268 -5.03 -9.56 -8.78
CA LEU A 268 -3.99 -8.73 -9.37
C LEU A 268 -3.70 -7.50 -8.48
N MET A 269 -2.40 -7.25 -8.21
CA MET A 269 -1.95 -6.19 -7.30
C MET A 269 -1.15 -5.11 -8.06
N ALA A 270 -0.48 -4.21 -7.35
CA ALA A 270 0.11 -2.98 -7.90
C ALA A 270 1.07 -3.19 -9.08
N ASP A 271 1.88 -4.26 -9.07
CA ASP A 271 2.84 -4.59 -10.15
C ASP A 271 2.28 -5.63 -11.15
N ALA A 272 0.96 -5.81 -11.19
CA ALA A 272 0.32 -6.75 -12.10
C ALA A 272 0.67 -6.44 -13.58
N GLN A 273 0.74 -7.51 -14.36
CA GLN A 273 0.88 -7.42 -15.82
C GLN A 273 -0.27 -6.60 -16.42
N THR A 274 -0.06 -6.08 -17.63
CA THR A 274 -1.07 -5.28 -18.33
C THR A 274 -2.08 -6.13 -19.10
N THR A 275 -1.73 -7.37 -19.42
CA THR A 275 -2.59 -8.34 -20.12
C THR A 275 -2.55 -9.70 -19.43
N GLY A 276 -3.64 -10.46 -19.51
CA GLY A 276 -3.75 -11.80 -18.97
C GLY A 276 -4.83 -12.61 -19.68
N GLY A 277 -4.64 -13.94 -19.74
CA GLY A 277 -5.54 -14.88 -20.43
C GLY A 277 -6.40 -15.73 -19.47
N TYR A 278 -6.33 -15.51 -18.15
CA TYR A 278 -7.22 -16.21 -17.23
C TYR A 278 -8.54 -15.47 -17.06
N PRO A 279 -9.68 -16.20 -16.98
CA PRO A 279 -10.98 -15.59 -16.77
C PRO A 279 -11.05 -14.87 -15.42
N LYS A 280 -11.74 -13.74 -15.40
CA LYS A 280 -11.94 -12.90 -14.21
C LYS A 280 -13.33 -13.13 -13.61
N ILE A 281 -13.38 -13.75 -12.44
CA ILE A 281 -14.65 -14.03 -11.76
C ILE A 281 -15.27 -12.77 -11.15
N ALA A 282 -14.44 -11.82 -10.68
CA ALA A 282 -14.89 -10.61 -10.01
C ALA A 282 -13.76 -9.54 -10.04
N SER A 283 -14.08 -8.35 -9.51
CA SER A 283 -13.09 -7.32 -9.19
C SER A 283 -13.33 -6.77 -7.79
N ILE A 284 -12.28 -6.58 -7.01
CA ILE A 284 -12.33 -5.87 -5.73
C ILE A 284 -12.63 -4.39 -6.00
N ILE A 285 -13.51 -3.79 -5.21
CA ILE A 285 -13.81 -2.35 -5.34
C ILE A 285 -12.59 -1.52 -4.92
N GLN A 286 -12.39 -0.38 -5.57
CA GLN A 286 -11.22 0.50 -5.34
C GLN A 286 -11.04 0.88 -3.85
N ALA A 287 -12.13 1.05 -3.11
CA ALA A 287 -12.10 1.38 -1.69
C ALA A 287 -11.48 0.28 -0.82
N ASP A 288 -11.50 -0.98 -1.27
CA ASP A 288 -11.05 -2.14 -0.49
C ASP A 288 -9.71 -2.72 -0.95
N ILE A 289 -9.12 -2.25 -2.06
CA ILE A 289 -7.82 -2.73 -2.54
C ILE A 289 -6.74 -2.55 -1.46
N GLY A 290 -6.66 -1.39 -0.83
CA GLY A 290 -5.72 -1.13 0.25
C GLY A 290 -5.98 -2.04 1.46
N LYS A 291 -7.25 -2.20 1.87
CA LYS A 291 -7.65 -3.14 2.92
C LYS A 291 -7.21 -4.57 2.61
N PHE A 292 -7.42 -5.02 1.37
CA PHE A 292 -6.99 -6.34 0.92
C PHE A 292 -5.46 -6.48 0.90
N ALA A 293 -4.73 -5.43 0.49
CA ALA A 293 -3.27 -5.40 0.48
C ALA A 293 -2.67 -5.57 1.89
N GLN A 294 -3.40 -5.19 2.94
CA GLN A 294 -2.95 -5.31 4.33
C GLN A 294 -3.11 -6.72 4.92
N LEU A 295 -3.69 -7.68 4.20
CA LEU A 295 -3.75 -9.07 4.65
C LEU A 295 -2.33 -9.66 4.78
N ARG A 296 -2.07 -10.34 5.88
CA ARG A 296 -0.81 -11.06 6.11
C ARG A 296 -0.86 -12.46 5.53
N PHE A 297 0.29 -13.00 5.16
CA PHE A 297 0.41 -14.40 4.75
C PHE A 297 -0.19 -15.33 5.80
N GLY A 298 -1.02 -16.26 5.37
CA GLY A 298 -1.74 -17.18 6.25
C GLY A 298 -3.05 -16.65 6.83
N GLN A 299 -3.31 -15.33 6.77
CA GLN A 299 -4.63 -14.78 7.10
C GLN A 299 -5.64 -15.06 5.99
N SER A 300 -6.91 -15.11 6.37
CA SER A 300 -8.01 -15.31 5.44
C SER A 300 -8.89 -14.06 5.34
N CYS A 301 -9.47 -13.83 4.18
CA CYS A 301 -10.54 -12.87 3.97
C CYS A 301 -11.81 -13.58 3.48
N GLN A 302 -12.91 -12.85 3.44
CA GLN A 302 -14.17 -13.28 2.83
C GLN A 302 -14.63 -12.24 1.82
N PHE A 303 -15.06 -12.68 0.64
CA PHE A 303 -15.60 -11.79 -0.37
C PHE A 303 -17.09 -11.55 -0.17
N GLN A 304 -17.55 -10.36 -0.55
CA GLN A 304 -18.96 -9.97 -0.52
C GLN A 304 -19.32 -9.22 -1.80
N TRP A 305 -20.37 -9.70 -2.49
CA TRP A 305 -20.95 -8.96 -3.61
C TRP A 305 -21.56 -7.64 -3.16
N VAL A 306 -21.31 -6.59 -3.91
CA VAL A 306 -21.92 -5.27 -3.67
C VAL A 306 -22.49 -4.69 -4.95
N THR A 307 -23.38 -3.72 -4.80
CA THR A 307 -23.97 -2.93 -5.88
C THR A 307 -23.05 -1.81 -6.35
N LEU A 308 -23.31 -1.23 -7.53
CA LEU A 308 -22.57 -0.06 -8.01
C LEU A 308 -22.74 1.16 -7.10
N ASP A 309 -23.89 1.33 -6.46
CA ASP A 309 -24.12 2.41 -5.49
C ASP A 309 -23.22 2.25 -4.26
N GLU A 310 -23.01 1.04 -3.78
CA GLU A 310 -22.09 0.74 -2.68
C GLU A 310 -20.63 0.95 -3.10
N VAL A 311 -20.25 0.67 -4.35
CA VAL A 311 -18.91 1.01 -4.90
C VAL A 311 -18.66 2.52 -4.85
N ILE A 312 -19.62 3.30 -5.36
CA ILE A 312 -19.53 4.77 -5.39
C ILE A 312 -19.48 5.32 -3.97
N SER A 313 -20.34 4.81 -3.09
CA SER A 313 -20.41 5.21 -1.69
C SER A 313 -19.10 4.92 -0.95
N GLY A 314 -18.53 3.72 -1.14
CA GLY A 314 -17.25 3.34 -0.56
C GLY A 314 -16.09 4.23 -0.99
N LYS A 315 -16.00 4.55 -2.30
CA LYS A 315 -14.99 5.48 -2.82
C LYS A 315 -15.15 6.87 -2.21
N LYS A 316 -16.37 7.42 -2.20
CA LYS A 316 -16.66 8.74 -1.61
C LYS A 316 -16.34 8.78 -0.11
N ALA A 317 -16.54 7.68 0.63
CA ALA A 317 -16.18 7.59 2.04
C ALA A 317 -14.66 7.75 2.23
N ARG A 318 -13.85 7.05 1.43
CA ARG A 318 -12.37 7.20 1.45
C ARG A 318 -11.93 8.62 1.10
N GLU A 319 -12.49 9.20 0.05
CA GLU A 319 -12.17 10.57 -0.37
C GLU A 319 -12.53 11.58 0.72
N ARG A 320 -13.70 11.44 1.37
CA ARG A 320 -14.08 12.30 2.51
C ARG A 320 -13.14 12.13 3.69
N HIS A 321 -12.68 10.90 3.97
CA HIS A 321 -11.71 10.67 5.04
C HIS A 321 -10.40 11.41 4.76
N ILE A 322 -9.83 11.26 3.57
CA ILE A 322 -8.61 12.00 3.18
C ILE A 322 -8.81 13.50 3.26
N GLN A 323 -9.99 14.02 2.83
CA GLN A 323 -10.27 15.44 2.93
C GLN A 323 -10.36 15.91 4.39
N ARG A 324 -10.94 15.12 5.30
CA ARG A 324 -10.93 15.42 6.75
C ARG A 324 -9.50 15.47 7.30
N VAL A 325 -8.65 14.50 6.89
CA VAL A 325 -7.23 14.51 7.29
C VAL A 325 -6.54 15.78 6.82
N LYS A 326 -6.74 16.20 5.57
CA LYS A 326 -6.18 17.44 5.01
C LYS A 326 -6.63 18.67 5.81
N ASN A 327 -7.94 18.81 6.01
CA ASN A 327 -8.50 19.95 6.77
C ASN A 327 -7.92 20.02 8.17
N PHE A 328 -7.87 18.87 8.87
CA PHE A 328 -7.28 18.78 10.21
C PHE A 328 -5.79 19.14 10.22
N ALA A 329 -5.03 18.66 9.22
CA ALA A 329 -3.61 18.93 9.08
C ALA A 329 -3.29 20.41 8.80
N GLU A 330 -4.21 21.11 8.12
CA GLU A 330 -4.14 22.55 7.81
C GLU A 330 -4.71 23.44 8.93
N GLY A 331 -5.31 22.86 9.98
CA GLY A 331 -5.93 23.59 11.08
C GLY A 331 -7.29 24.21 10.74
N LYS A 332 -8.01 23.61 9.79
CA LYS A 332 -9.35 24.00 9.33
C LYS A 332 -10.45 23.17 9.98
#